data_506275eb808844e69133bf1926131f71
#
_entry.id   506275eb808844e69133bf1926131f71
#
_cell.length_a   1.000
_cell.length_b   1.000
_cell.length_c   1.000
_cell.angle_alpha   90.00
_cell.angle_beta   90.00
_cell.angle_gamma   90.00
#
_symmetry.space_group_name_H-M   'P 1'
#
loop_
_entity.id
_entity.type
_entity.pdbx_description
1 polymer ?
#
loop_
_entity_poly.entity_id
_entity_poly.type
_entity_poly.pdbx_seq_one_letter_code
_entity_poly.pdbx_strand_id
1 'polypeptide(L)'
;RMMKIRRTIFFTVLSLITILIIMFYTPIFKIRGIDIQGNQVIEQSDILNCVQDAEGKNLFRVKISAMKKGVLKLPYVQSVQIDRKILKTKLVVTVTECEEAACIAGGSGYIVIDTSAKVLKDSPEKPENVPEITGLSMTNTVVGEQLKLEDGDKFNIILTCLDEMKKIDILKGVKSISVEDISKI
;
A
#
# COMPACT_ATOMS: atom_id res chain seq x y z
N ARG A 1 -38.84 40.75 13.18
CA ARG A 1 -38.31 39.42 13.52
C ARG A 1 -37.45 38.81 12.39
N MET A 2 -37.85 38.88 11.13
CA MET A 2 -37.12 38.36 9.97
C MET A 2 -35.75 39.05 9.75
N MET A 3 -35.62 40.36 9.94
CA MET A 3 -34.34 41.07 9.77
C MET A 3 -33.28 40.63 10.79
N LYS A 4 -33.64 40.34 12.03
CA LYS A 4 -32.73 39.82 13.07
C LYS A 4 -32.21 38.45 12.68
N ILE A 5 -33.09 37.55 12.20
CA ILE A 5 -32.70 36.20 11.73
C ILE A 5 -31.75 36.27 10.55
N ARG A 6 -32.02 37.09 9.54
CA ARG A 6 -31.11 37.27 8.38
C ARG A 6 -29.74 37.79 8.80
N ARG A 7 -29.67 38.73 9.77
CA ARG A 7 -28.41 39.25 10.29
C ARG A 7 -27.65 38.20 11.07
N THR A 8 -28.30 37.38 11.86
CA THR A 8 -27.64 36.29 12.58
C THR A 8 -27.10 35.25 11.61
N ILE A 9 -27.87 34.84 10.59
CA ILE A 9 -27.40 33.91 9.55
C ILE A 9 -26.18 34.48 8.82
N PHE A 10 -26.20 35.77 8.45
CA PHE A 10 -25.05 36.42 7.81
C PHE A 10 -23.78 36.35 8.65
N PHE A 11 -23.85 36.68 9.94
CA PHE A 11 -22.69 36.63 10.81
C PHE A 11 -22.20 35.20 11.09
N THR A 12 -23.09 34.22 11.20
CA THR A 12 -22.68 32.82 11.32
C THR A 12 -21.98 32.32 10.07
N VAL A 13 -22.48 32.62 8.88
CA VAL A 13 -21.83 32.28 7.62
C VAL A 13 -20.47 32.96 7.49
N LEU A 14 -20.38 34.25 7.81
CA LEU A 14 -19.13 35.00 7.77
C LEU A 14 -18.09 34.42 8.74
N SER A 15 -18.50 34.09 9.97
CA SER A 15 -17.63 33.43 10.95
C SER A 15 -17.14 32.07 10.45
N LEU A 16 -18.00 31.26 9.84
CA LEU A 16 -17.62 29.98 9.29
C LEU A 16 -16.57 30.12 8.16
N ILE A 17 -16.79 31.07 7.26
CA ILE A 17 -15.84 31.37 6.18
C ILE A 17 -14.48 31.82 6.77
N THR A 18 -14.49 32.67 7.79
CA THR A 18 -13.26 33.13 8.45
C THR A 18 -12.50 31.96 9.08
N ILE A 19 -13.19 31.04 9.75
CA ILE A 19 -12.60 29.83 10.34
C ILE A 19 -11.97 28.97 9.25
N LEU A 20 -12.67 28.77 8.12
CA LEU A 20 -12.13 28.00 6.98
C LEU A 20 -10.86 28.65 6.40
N ILE A 21 -10.86 29.98 6.23
CA ILE A 21 -9.66 30.72 5.78
C ILE A 21 -8.50 30.50 6.74
N ILE A 22 -8.73 30.65 8.05
CA ILE A 22 -7.71 30.40 9.06
C ILE A 22 -7.18 28.95 8.94
N MET A 23 -8.04 27.98 8.86
CA MET A 23 -7.67 26.55 8.78
C MET A 23 -6.80 26.23 7.55
N PHE A 24 -7.12 26.80 6.39
CA PHE A 24 -6.43 26.46 5.13
C PHE A 24 -5.20 27.34 4.83
N TYR A 25 -5.14 28.56 5.34
CA TYR A 25 -4.12 29.54 4.91
C TYR A 25 -3.13 29.94 6.01
N THR A 26 -3.41 29.66 7.29
CA THR A 26 -2.46 30.03 8.34
C THR A 26 -1.32 29.02 8.48
N PRO A 27 -0.13 29.47 8.89
CA PRO A 27 1.02 28.59 9.15
C PRO A 27 0.86 27.72 10.41
N ILE A 28 -0.20 27.92 11.20
CA ILE A 28 -0.48 27.15 12.43
C ILE A 28 -0.62 25.66 12.13
N PHE A 29 -1.20 25.31 10.99
CA PHE A 29 -1.46 23.92 10.56
C PHE A 29 -0.41 23.38 9.59
N LYS A 30 0.80 23.96 9.55
CA LYS A 30 1.91 23.39 8.78
C LYS A 30 2.37 22.08 9.39
N ILE A 31 2.53 21.06 8.55
CA ILE A 31 3.09 19.76 8.95
C ILE A 31 4.53 19.95 9.41
N ARG A 32 4.81 19.61 10.66
CA ARG A 32 6.12 19.74 11.32
C ARG A 32 6.89 18.44 11.40
N GLY A 33 6.27 17.32 11.01
CA GLY A 33 6.91 16.02 11.00
C GLY A 33 5.98 14.93 10.51
N ILE A 34 6.59 13.81 10.12
CA ILE A 34 5.93 12.62 9.64
C ILE A 34 6.43 11.45 10.48
N ASP A 35 5.53 10.79 11.18
CA ASP A 35 5.82 9.63 12.00
C ASP A 35 5.43 8.38 11.18
N ILE A 36 6.35 7.43 10.99
CA ILE A 36 6.14 6.19 10.23
C ILE A 36 6.07 5.03 11.21
N GLN A 37 5.12 4.12 10.99
CA GLN A 37 4.85 2.97 11.85
C GLN A 37 4.49 1.73 11.03
N GLY A 38 4.80 0.54 11.58
CA GLY A 38 4.42 -0.75 11.02
C GLY A 38 5.37 -1.31 9.98
N ASN A 39 6.45 -0.59 9.65
CA ASN A 39 7.51 -1.09 8.78
C ASN A 39 8.49 -1.99 9.55
N GLN A 40 8.84 -3.13 8.96
CA GLN A 40 9.82 -4.10 9.45
C GLN A 40 10.85 -4.45 8.36
N VAL A 41 10.38 -4.76 7.17
CA VAL A 41 11.19 -5.12 5.99
C VAL A 41 11.54 -3.88 5.17
N ILE A 42 10.59 -2.94 5.03
CA ILE A 42 10.78 -1.72 4.25
C ILE A 42 11.55 -0.70 5.08
N GLU A 43 12.56 -0.10 4.50
CA GLU A 43 13.29 0.99 5.15
C GLU A 43 12.37 2.21 5.34
N GLN A 44 12.48 2.83 6.51
CA GLN A 44 11.73 4.05 6.82
C GLN A 44 12.00 5.18 5.82
N SER A 45 13.22 5.25 5.29
CA SER A 45 13.66 6.19 4.26
C SER A 45 12.83 6.09 2.98
N ASP A 46 12.49 4.87 2.53
CA ASP A 46 11.72 4.66 1.31
C ASP A 46 10.29 5.14 1.44
N ILE A 47 9.67 4.87 2.60
CA ILE A 47 8.34 5.37 2.90
C ILE A 47 8.37 6.91 3.00
N LEU A 48 9.37 7.46 3.70
CA LEU A 48 9.54 8.90 3.86
C LEU A 48 9.68 9.60 2.52
N ASN A 49 10.48 9.06 1.59
CA ASN A 49 10.66 9.61 0.23
C ASN A 49 9.33 9.76 -0.52
N CYS A 50 8.35 8.87 -0.27
CA CYS A 50 7.02 8.96 -0.89
C CYS A 50 6.15 10.06 -0.30
N VAL A 51 6.42 10.55 0.91
CA VAL A 51 5.53 11.45 1.66
C VAL A 51 6.21 12.74 2.12
N GLN A 52 7.53 12.87 2.05
CA GLN A 52 8.31 14.03 2.54
C GLN A 52 7.88 15.37 1.94
N ASP A 53 7.39 15.38 0.71
CA ASP A 53 6.85 16.58 0.07
C ASP A 53 5.67 17.21 0.82
N ALA A 54 5.07 16.51 1.77
CA ALA A 54 4.02 17.05 2.62
C ALA A 54 4.55 17.94 3.74
N GLU A 55 5.81 17.78 4.15
CA GLU A 55 6.41 18.57 5.23
C GLU A 55 6.43 20.05 4.87
N GLY A 56 6.10 20.89 5.84
CA GLY A 56 5.97 22.35 5.64
C GLY A 56 4.69 22.78 4.93
N LYS A 57 3.93 21.89 4.29
CA LYS A 57 2.62 22.18 3.70
C LYS A 57 1.53 22.21 4.77
N ASN A 58 0.43 22.87 4.48
CA ASN A 58 -0.73 22.89 5.38
C ASN A 58 -1.40 21.50 5.44
N LEU A 59 -1.68 21.02 6.66
CA LEU A 59 -2.23 19.72 6.97
C LEU A 59 -3.55 19.40 6.24
N PHE A 60 -4.37 20.41 5.98
CA PHE A 60 -5.65 20.24 5.29
C PHE A 60 -5.54 20.29 3.77
N ARG A 61 -4.44 20.85 3.24
CA ARG A 61 -4.22 20.99 1.79
C ARG A 61 -3.46 19.81 1.16
N VAL A 62 -2.78 19.00 1.95
CA VAL A 62 -2.05 17.83 1.42
C VAL A 62 -3.01 16.78 0.86
N LYS A 63 -2.66 16.23 -0.28
CA LYS A 63 -3.43 15.19 -0.97
C LYS A 63 -3.04 13.80 -0.44
N ILE A 64 -3.70 13.36 0.62
CA ILE A 64 -3.46 12.05 1.26
C ILE A 64 -3.57 10.90 0.25
N SER A 65 -4.53 10.96 -0.69
CA SER A 65 -4.71 9.90 -1.70
C SER A 65 -3.51 9.75 -2.63
N ALA A 66 -2.84 10.84 -2.98
CA ALA A 66 -1.63 10.79 -3.81
C ALA A 66 -0.46 10.17 -3.04
N MET A 67 -0.30 10.53 -1.79
CA MET A 67 0.72 9.97 -0.89
C MET A 67 0.49 8.46 -0.68
N LYS A 68 -0.75 8.05 -0.39
CA LYS A 68 -1.11 6.63 -0.30
C LYS A 68 -0.74 5.85 -1.55
N LYS A 69 -1.07 6.38 -2.73
CA LYS A 69 -0.71 5.75 -4.01
C LYS A 69 0.80 5.62 -4.19
N GLY A 70 1.59 6.60 -3.73
CA GLY A 70 3.04 6.52 -3.77
C GLY A 70 3.58 5.40 -2.88
N VAL A 71 3.15 5.35 -1.63
CA VAL A 71 3.57 4.33 -0.66
C VAL A 71 3.13 2.92 -1.08
N LEU A 72 1.92 2.76 -1.63
CA LEU A 72 1.42 1.46 -2.12
C LEU A 72 2.23 0.85 -3.27
N LYS A 73 3.02 1.66 -3.99
CA LYS A 73 3.93 1.17 -5.04
C LYS A 73 5.20 0.53 -4.49
N LEU A 74 5.53 0.75 -3.23
CA LEU A 74 6.65 0.08 -2.59
C LEU A 74 6.37 -1.44 -2.52
N PRO A 75 7.39 -2.29 -2.78
CA PRO A 75 7.18 -3.73 -2.97
C PRO A 75 6.42 -4.39 -1.82
N TYR A 76 6.92 -4.30 -0.64
CA TYR A 76 6.34 -5.00 0.52
C TYR A 76 5.15 -4.30 1.18
N VAL A 77 4.62 -3.19 0.65
CA VAL A 77 3.43 -2.54 1.22
C VAL A 77 2.14 -3.22 0.76
N GLN A 78 1.42 -3.83 1.70
CA GLN A 78 0.07 -4.36 1.49
C GLN A 78 -0.98 -3.26 1.60
N SER A 79 -0.92 -2.48 2.67
CA SER A 79 -1.85 -1.38 2.89
C SER A 79 -1.18 -0.21 3.58
N VAL A 80 -1.75 0.99 3.41
CA VAL A 80 -1.26 2.21 4.06
C VAL A 80 -2.41 3.05 4.56
N GLN A 81 -2.29 3.47 5.81
CA GLN A 81 -3.16 4.46 6.42
C GLN A 81 -2.37 5.73 6.74
N ILE A 82 -2.91 6.89 6.40
CA ILE A 82 -2.28 8.18 6.70
C ILE A 82 -3.28 9.03 7.48
N ASP A 83 -2.93 9.32 8.73
CA ASP A 83 -3.74 10.08 9.67
C ASP A 83 -3.16 11.46 9.93
N ARG A 84 -4.06 12.45 10.03
CA ARG A 84 -3.71 13.82 10.39
C ARG A 84 -3.83 14.00 11.91
N LYS A 85 -2.71 14.20 12.59
CA LYS A 85 -2.70 14.56 14.02
C LYS A 85 -2.71 16.10 14.17
N ILE A 86 -3.92 16.67 14.14
CA ILE A 86 -4.14 18.12 14.08
C ILE A 86 -3.45 18.85 15.23
N LEU A 87 -3.61 18.37 16.46
CA LEU A 87 -3.04 19.00 17.66
C LEU A 87 -1.50 18.98 17.68
N LYS A 88 -0.89 17.97 17.07
CA LYS A 88 0.57 17.83 16.98
C LYS A 88 1.13 18.38 15.67
N THR A 89 0.27 18.79 14.75
CA THR A 89 0.63 19.22 13.38
C THR A 89 1.54 18.21 12.65
N LYS A 90 1.23 16.92 12.78
CA LYS A 90 1.99 15.82 12.20
C LYS A 90 1.11 14.92 11.33
N LEU A 91 1.73 14.22 10.40
CA LEU A 91 1.16 13.04 9.74
C LEU A 91 1.67 11.77 10.42
N VAL A 92 0.80 10.80 10.56
CA VAL A 92 1.16 9.44 10.97
C VAL A 92 0.88 8.52 9.79
N VAL A 93 1.92 7.89 9.28
CA VAL A 93 1.86 6.93 8.17
C VAL A 93 2.01 5.54 8.77
N THR A 94 0.93 4.77 8.78
CA THR A 94 0.94 3.38 9.24
C THR A 94 0.91 2.48 8.02
N VAL A 95 1.90 1.63 7.87
CA VAL A 95 1.98 0.63 6.80
C VAL A 95 1.70 -0.76 7.37
N THR A 96 1.05 -1.59 6.58
CA THR A 96 0.98 -3.04 6.79
C THR A 96 1.78 -3.67 5.69
N GLU A 97 2.74 -4.50 6.04
CA GLU A 97 3.59 -5.19 5.08
C GLU A 97 2.96 -6.51 4.66
N CYS A 98 3.20 -6.91 3.41
CA CYS A 98 2.87 -8.23 2.90
C CYS A 98 4.04 -9.19 3.11
N GLU A 99 3.72 -10.47 3.19
CA GLU A 99 4.70 -11.54 3.35
C GLU A 99 4.89 -12.27 2.02
N GLU A 100 6.09 -12.81 1.83
CA GLU A 100 6.42 -13.68 0.70
C GLU A 100 5.52 -14.93 0.73
N ALA A 101 4.85 -15.23 -0.37
CA ALA A 101 3.90 -16.34 -0.46
C ALA A 101 4.35 -17.43 -1.44
N ALA A 102 4.98 -17.06 -2.53
CA ALA A 102 5.49 -18.00 -3.52
C ALA A 102 6.64 -17.39 -4.33
N CYS A 103 7.38 -18.22 -5.04
CA CYS A 103 8.33 -17.79 -6.06
C CYS A 103 8.04 -18.47 -7.40
N ILE A 104 8.41 -17.80 -8.48
CA ILE A 104 8.23 -18.28 -9.85
C ILE A 104 9.57 -18.17 -10.55
N ALA A 105 10.06 -19.24 -11.17
CA ALA A 105 11.28 -19.21 -11.97
C ALA A 105 11.08 -18.33 -13.21
N GLY A 106 11.99 -17.39 -13.46
CA GLY A 106 11.91 -16.51 -14.62
C GLY A 106 13.23 -15.86 -14.95
N GLY A 107 13.55 -15.74 -16.23
CA GLY A 107 14.77 -15.09 -16.69
C GLY A 107 16.05 -15.67 -16.08
N SER A 108 16.74 -14.88 -15.25
CA SER A 108 18.02 -15.26 -14.61
C SER A 108 17.87 -15.63 -13.13
N GLY A 109 16.64 -15.80 -12.61
CA GLY A 109 16.43 -16.08 -11.19
C GLY A 109 14.98 -16.38 -10.85
N TYR A 110 14.54 -15.94 -9.68
CA TYR A 110 13.21 -16.17 -9.15
C TYR A 110 12.52 -14.85 -8.85
N ILE A 111 11.24 -14.76 -9.18
CA ILE A 111 10.37 -13.64 -8.84
C ILE A 111 9.57 -14.07 -7.62
N VAL A 112 9.67 -13.29 -6.53
CA VAL A 112 8.95 -13.54 -5.30
C VAL A 112 7.69 -12.70 -5.27
N ILE A 113 6.57 -13.33 -4.97
CA ILE A 113 5.25 -12.70 -4.93
C ILE A 113 4.56 -12.91 -3.57
N ASP A 114 3.60 -12.04 -3.27
CA ASP A 114 2.66 -12.22 -2.17
C ASP A 114 1.39 -12.99 -2.61
N THR A 115 0.44 -13.19 -1.69
CA THR A 115 -0.85 -13.84 -1.97
C THR A 115 -1.76 -13.06 -2.90
N SER A 116 -1.47 -11.79 -3.19
CA SER A 116 -2.20 -10.96 -4.15
C SER A 116 -1.53 -10.88 -5.52
N ALA A 117 -0.48 -11.66 -5.75
CA ALA A 117 0.38 -11.62 -6.94
C ALA A 117 1.21 -10.35 -7.10
N LYS A 118 1.41 -9.59 -6.04
CA LYS A 118 2.31 -8.45 -6.09
C LYS A 118 3.75 -8.93 -6.10
N VAL A 119 4.56 -8.43 -7.05
CA VAL A 119 5.99 -8.73 -7.14
C VAL A 119 6.72 -8.01 -6.02
N LEU A 120 7.35 -8.77 -5.12
CA LEU A 120 8.05 -8.23 -3.96
C LEU A 120 9.52 -7.97 -4.24
N LYS A 121 10.19 -8.92 -4.88
CA LYS A 121 11.61 -8.82 -5.25
C LYS A 121 11.97 -9.80 -6.35
N ASP A 122 13.07 -9.50 -7.04
CA ASP A 122 13.81 -10.46 -7.85
C ASP A 122 14.92 -11.09 -6.99
N SER A 123 15.06 -12.41 -7.05
CA SER A 123 16.06 -13.16 -6.31
C SER A 123 16.88 -14.02 -7.26
N PRO A 124 18.22 -13.96 -7.22
CA PRO A 124 19.06 -14.82 -8.05
C PRO A 124 18.96 -16.29 -7.63
N GLU A 125 18.64 -16.54 -6.36
CA GLU A 125 18.51 -17.87 -5.79
C GLU A 125 17.08 -18.14 -5.32
N LYS A 126 16.69 -19.42 -5.31
CA LYS A 126 15.36 -19.85 -4.83
C LYS A 126 15.23 -19.54 -3.33
N PRO A 127 14.19 -18.81 -2.90
CA PRO A 127 13.91 -18.60 -1.48
C PRO A 127 13.56 -19.93 -0.78
N GLU A 128 14.10 -20.14 0.42
CA GLU A 128 13.97 -21.42 1.14
C GLU A 128 12.56 -21.66 1.73
N ASN A 129 11.83 -20.58 2.07
CA ASN A 129 10.61 -20.68 2.89
C ASN A 129 9.31 -20.48 2.11
N VAL A 130 9.35 -20.47 0.79
CA VAL A 130 8.18 -20.27 -0.06
C VAL A 130 8.13 -21.32 -1.17
N PRO A 131 6.94 -21.83 -1.54
CA PRO A 131 6.79 -22.78 -2.64
C PRO A 131 7.15 -22.15 -3.99
N GLU A 132 7.68 -22.96 -4.88
CA GLU A 132 7.88 -22.57 -6.27
C GLU A 132 6.64 -22.91 -7.08
N ILE A 133 6.12 -21.96 -7.85
CA ILE A 133 5.06 -22.19 -8.82
C ILE A 133 5.69 -22.48 -10.16
N THR A 134 5.35 -23.63 -10.75
CA THR A 134 5.85 -24.06 -12.06
C THR A 134 4.72 -24.14 -13.08
N GLY A 135 5.06 -24.02 -14.40
CA GLY A 135 4.08 -24.10 -15.49
C GLY A 135 3.37 -22.77 -15.79
N LEU A 136 3.92 -21.63 -15.37
CA LEU A 136 3.39 -20.31 -15.67
C LEU A 136 4.30 -19.55 -16.65
N SER A 137 3.69 -18.91 -17.66
CA SER A 137 4.35 -17.95 -18.55
C SER A 137 4.08 -16.54 -18.11
N MET A 138 5.14 -15.77 -17.82
CA MET A 138 5.04 -14.41 -17.31
C MET A 138 5.22 -13.38 -18.42
N THR A 139 4.37 -12.36 -18.44
CA THR A 139 4.44 -11.26 -19.43
C THR A 139 5.01 -9.97 -18.87
N ASN A 140 4.93 -9.74 -17.55
CA ASN A 140 5.46 -8.54 -16.90
C ASN A 140 5.89 -8.84 -15.46
N THR A 141 7.10 -8.39 -15.10
CA THR A 141 7.74 -8.67 -13.81
C THR A 141 8.33 -7.40 -13.20
N VAL A 142 7.51 -6.37 -13.04
CA VAL A 142 7.94 -5.11 -12.43
C VAL A 142 7.75 -5.19 -10.92
N VAL A 143 8.84 -5.03 -10.17
CA VAL A 143 8.82 -5.02 -8.70
C VAL A 143 7.91 -3.91 -8.18
N GLY A 144 7.04 -4.25 -7.24
CA GLY A 144 6.01 -3.35 -6.68
C GLY A 144 4.67 -3.36 -7.44
N GLU A 145 4.59 -3.98 -8.61
CA GLU A 145 3.34 -4.12 -9.39
C GLU A 145 2.76 -5.54 -9.28
N GLN A 146 1.52 -5.68 -9.69
CA GLN A 146 0.90 -7.01 -9.79
C GLN A 146 1.42 -7.75 -11.01
N LEU A 147 1.77 -9.02 -10.81
CA LEU A 147 2.21 -9.92 -11.85
C LEU A 147 1.09 -10.11 -12.88
N LYS A 148 1.42 -9.99 -14.16
CA LYS A 148 0.51 -10.27 -15.26
C LYS A 148 0.92 -11.58 -15.94
N LEU A 149 -0.03 -12.48 -16.09
CA LEU A 149 0.14 -13.77 -16.72
C LEU A 149 -0.76 -13.89 -17.95
N GLU A 150 -0.37 -14.77 -18.87
CA GLU A 150 -1.18 -15.06 -20.06
C GLU A 150 -2.48 -15.81 -19.72
N ASP A 151 -2.43 -16.69 -18.71
CA ASP A 151 -3.56 -17.50 -18.24
C ASP A 151 -4.03 -17.04 -16.84
N GLY A 152 -4.79 -15.94 -16.82
CA GLY A 152 -5.24 -15.28 -15.58
C GLY A 152 -6.18 -16.15 -14.72
N ASP A 153 -7.00 -17.03 -15.33
CA ASP A 153 -7.96 -17.82 -14.58
C ASP A 153 -7.28 -18.90 -13.74
N LYS A 154 -6.31 -19.61 -14.30
CA LYS A 154 -5.52 -20.59 -13.57
C LYS A 154 -4.74 -19.94 -12.43
N PHE A 155 -4.21 -18.74 -12.67
CA PHE A 155 -3.46 -18.02 -11.66
C PHE A 155 -4.33 -17.59 -10.48
N ASN A 156 -5.56 -17.15 -10.70
CA ASN A 156 -6.47 -16.79 -9.62
C ASN A 156 -6.79 -18.00 -8.71
N ILE A 157 -6.88 -19.20 -9.25
CA ILE A 157 -7.06 -20.43 -8.47
C ILE A 157 -5.83 -20.64 -7.56
N ILE A 158 -4.62 -20.45 -8.09
CA ILE A 158 -3.38 -20.60 -7.31
C ILE A 158 -3.31 -19.57 -6.19
N LEU A 159 -3.62 -18.31 -6.48
CA LEU A 159 -3.63 -17.27 -5.46
C LEU A 159 -4.62 -17.58 -4.33
N THR A 160 -5.79 -18.12 -4.68
CA THR A 160 -6.77 -18.58 -3.69
C THR A 160 -6.20 -19.72 -2.84
N CYS A 161 -5.55 -20.69 -3.47
CA CYS A 161 -4.89 -21.79 -2.77
C CYS A 161 -3.77 -21.30 -1.83
N LEU A 162 -2.93 -20.34 -2.30
CA LEU A 162 -1.87 -19.75 -1.48
C LEU A 162 -2.44 -19.02 -0.26
N ASP A 163 -3.52 -18.27 -0.43
CA ASP A 163 -4.18 -17.55 0.66
C ASP A 163 -4.76 -18.51 1.71
N GLU A 164 -5.41 -19.61 1.27
CA GLU A 164 -5.91 -20.63 2.18
C GLU A 164 -4.77 -21.40 2.87
N MET A 165 -3.72 -21.79 2.15
CA MET A 165 -2.53 -22.44 2.73
C MET A 165 -1.84 -21.54 3.76
N LYS A 166 -1.81 -20.22 3.53
CA LYS A 166 -1.27 -19.26 4.47
C LYS A 166 -2.10 -19.17 5.73
N LYS A 167 -3.43 -19.13 5.64
CA LYS A 167 -4.36 -19.07 6.79
C LYS A 167 -4.20 -20.28 7.74
N ILE A 168 -3.85 -21.44 7.22
CA ILE A 168 -3.64 -22.67 8.01
C ILE A 168 -2.17 -22.97 8.29
N ASP A 169 -1.28 -22.01 7.99
CA ASP A 169 0.18 -22.05 8.26
C ASP A 169 0.93 -23.29 7.69
N ILE A 170 0.46 -23.82 6.55
CA ILE A 170 1.15 -24.93 5.88
C ILE A 170 2.05 -24.51 4.72
N LEU A 171 2.03 -23.23 4.34
CA LEU A 171 2.74 -22.70 3.18
C LEU A 171 4.24 -23.02 3.22
N LYS A 172 4.87 -22.91 4.40
CA LYS A 172 6.30 -23.19 4.62
C LYS A 172 6.67 -24.67 4.40
N GLY A 173 5.70 -25.58 4.45
CA GLY A 173 5.91 -27.02 4.21
C GLY A 173 5.80 -27.44 2.75
N VAL A 174 5.26 -26.57 1.88
CA VAL A 174 5.07 -26.84 0.45
C VAL A 174 6.32 -26.46 -0.32
N LYS A 175 6.89 -27.40 -1.09
CA LYS A 175 8.09 -27.17 -1.90
C LYS A 175 7.79 -26.60 -3.29
N SER A 176 6.72 -27.06 -3.93
CA SER A 176 6.31 -26.61 -5.27
C SER A 176 4.83 -26.81 -5.51
N ILE A 177 4.27 -26.00 -6.40
CA ILE A 177 2.89 -26.06 -6.88
C ILE A 177 2.97 -26.07 -8.42
N SER A 178 2.50 -27.15 -9.05
CA SER A 178 2.48 -27.24 -10.52
C SER A 178 1.10 -26.87 -11.05
N VAL A 179 1.09 -26.04 -12.10
CA VAL A 179 -0.11 -25.56 -12.80
C VAL A 179 -0.48 -26.44 -13.99
N GLU A 180 0.42 -27.30 -14.44
CA GLU A 180 0.24 -28.09 -15.65
C GLU A 180 -0.93 -29.12 -15.56
N ASP A 181 -1.34 -29.51 -14.34
CA ASP A 181 -2.30 -30.55 -14.08
C ASP A 181 -3.72 -30.09 -13.68
N ILE A 182 -4.00 -28.78 -13.65
CA ILE A 182 -5.32 -28.24 -13.28
C ILE A 182 -6.42 -28.61 -14.30
N SER A 183 -6.06 -29.08 -15.49
CA SER A 183 -7.02 -29.52 -16.51
C SER A 183 -7.61 -30.93 -16.28
N LYS A 184 -7.26 -31.60 -15.18
CA LYS A 184 -7.70 -32.99 -14.86
C LYS A 184 -8.50 -33.09 -13.55
N ILE A 185 -8.97 -31.97 -12.99
CA ILE A 185 -9.85 -31.96 -11.82
C ILE A 185 -11.29 -31.70 -12.26
#